data_f9ac01a19b94ffb1221f0e874582a395
#
_entry.id   f9ac01a19b94ffb1221f0e874582a395
#
_cell.length_a   1.000
_cell.length_b   1.000
_cell.length_c   1.000
_cell.angle_alpha   90.00
_cell.angle_beta   90.00
_cell.angle_gamma   90.00
#
_symmetry.space_group_name_H-M   'P 1'
#
loop_
_entity.id
_entity.type
_entity.pdbx_description
1 polymer ?
#
loop_
_entity_poly.entity_id
_entity_poly.type
_entity_poly.pdbx_seq_one_letter_code
_entity_poly.pdbx_strand_id
1 'polypeptide(L)'
;LSVITVNDKSEAENLVKRISNNEISFEDAISEYSDKIYSDTEGKVTNSYQYQLENILTNKEDLAKLTDLSTGSVTGLIETNSTYSIFKANSTKVAPDFDSDDVKTTVTNYLKGYESTIIEDYFTAKANSFIADAKATNFKSACEKDGIENVEIAPFPLNYGSVNIAKSVDTSLTGLSGADTNENFLKTAFNLKKEEISAPMVMNNYVVVLQYTTEEIATADDLMDASSLSAYDEDSANTFVMNSDKLENNFIDVYFNH
;
A
#
# COMPACT_ATOMS: atom_id res chain seq x y z
N LEU A 1 13.22 -2.41 -26.02
CA LEU A 1 12.14 -2.26 -27.02
C LEU A 1 11.99 -0.81 -27.44
N SER A 2 11.57 -0.58 -28.70
CA SER A 2 10.95 0.65 -29.16
C SER A 2 9.52 0.38 -29.57
N VAL A 3 8.65 1.41 -29.56
CA VAL A 3 7.23 1.26 -29.85
C VAL A 3 6.69 2.44 -30.68
N ILE A 4 5.84 2.13 -31.62
CA ILE A 4 4.93 3.05 -32.28
C ILE A 4 3.55 2.81 -31.70
N THR A 5 2.87 3.85 -31.24
CA THR A 5 1.51 3.77 -30.69
C THR A 5 0.62 4.74 -31.41
N VAL A 6 -0.52 4.26 -31.91
CA VAL A 6 -1.54 5.06 -32.59
C VAL A 6 -2.94 4.71 -32.05
N ASN A 7 -3.89 5.63 -32.21
CA ASN A 7 -5.26 5.44 -31.73
C ASN A 7 -6.17 4.73 -32.75
N ASP A 8 -5.84 4.80 -34.03
CA ASP A 8 -6.65 4.20 -35.10
C ASP A 8 -6.10 2.86 -35.56
N LYS A 9 -6.94 1.83 -35.59
CA LYS A 9 -6.57 0.47 -36.00
C LYS A 9 -6.14 0.39 -37.44
N SER A 10 -6.85 1.08 -38.33
CA SER A 10 -6.56 1.04 -39.77
C SER A 10 -5.24 1.72 -40.08
N GLU A 11 -4.90 2.80 -39.37
CA GLU A 11 -3.59 3.46 -39.45
C GLU A 11 -2.47 2.53 -38.99
N ALA A 12 -2.65 1.85 -37.86
CA ALA A 12 -1.70 0.85 -37.34
C ALA A 12 -1.48 -0.30 -38.31
N GLU A 13 -2.55 -0.85 -38.93
CA GLU A 13 -2.46 -1.90 -39.93
C GLU A 13 -1.73 -1.42 -41.20
N ASN A 14 -1.95 -0.19 -41.58
CA ASN A 14 -1.24 0.43 -42.73
C ASN A 14 0.25 0.60 -42.40
N LEU A 15 0.59 1.09 -41.24
CA LEU A 15 1.98 1.24 -40.78
C LEU A 15 2.71 -0.11 -40.74
N VAL A 16 2.09 -1.17 -40.24
CA VAL A 16 2.67 -2.53 -40.27
C VAL A 16 3.03 -2.93 -41.69
N LYS A 17 2.16 -2.67 -42.72
CA LYS A 17 2.41 -3.00 -44.11
C LYS A 17 3.54 -2.16 -44.69
N ARG A 18 3.52 -0.87 -44.45
CA ARG A 18 4.56 0.07 -44.98
C ARG A 18 5.95 -0.25 -44.42
N ILE A 19 6.02 -0.58 -43.11
CA ILE A 19 7.28 -0.97 -42.47
C ILE A 19 7.75 -2.33 -43.02
N SER A 20 6.86 -3.29 -43.17
CA SER A 20 7.19 -4.61 -43.71
C SER A 20 7.67 -4.55 -45.18
N ASN A 21 7.15 -3.61 -45.99
CA ASN A 21 7.54 -3.37 -47.37
C ASN A 21 8.78 -2.46 -47.53
N ASN A 22 9.36 -1.99 -46.41
CA ASN A 22 10.42 -0.99 -46.37
C ASN A 22 10.05 0.36 -47.04
N GLU A 23 8.76 0.72 -47.02
CA GLU A 23 8.27 2.00 -47.56
C GLU A 23 8.50 3.15 -46.55
N ILE A 24 8.62 2.82 -45.27
CA ILE A 24 8.99 3.74 -44.19
C ILE A 24 9.88 2.99 -43.19
N SER A 25 10.87 3.65 -42.61
CA SER A 25 11.65 3.09 -41.52
C SER A 25 10.84 3.09 -40.24
N PHE A 26 11.18 2.21 -39.28
CA PHE A 26 10.52 2.17 -37.97
C PHE A 26 10.75 3.50 -37.21
N GLU A 27 11.92 4.07 -37.33
CA GLU A 27 12.34 5.31 -36.69
C GLU A 27 11.58 6.54 -37.26
N ASP A 28 11.39 6.58 -38.59
CA ASP A 28 10.59 7.63 -39.21
C ASP A 28 9.12 7.50 -38.80
N ALA A 29 8.59 6.27 -38.74
CA ALA A 29 7.23 6.03 -38.31
C ALA A 29 7.01 6.40 -36.82
N ILE A 30 8.01 6.24 -35.94
CA ILE A 30 7.95 6.78 -34.56
C ILE A 30 7.79 8.29 -34.59
N SER A 31 8.57 8.96 -35.43
CA SER A 31 8.61 10.42 -35.48
C SER A 31 7.35 11.04 -36.06
N GLU A 32 6.76 10.40 -37.08
CA GLU A 32 5.61 10.91 -37.81
C GLU A 32 4.25 10.54 -37.19
N TYR A 33 4.13 9.35 -36.60
CA TYR A 33 2.83 8.76 -36.24
C TYR A 33 2.65 8.42 -34.77
N SER A 34 3.72 8.24 -33.98
CA SER A 34 3.59 7.71 -32.63
C SER A 34 3.12 8.74 -31.60
N ASP A 35 2.07 8.39 -30.83
CA ASP A 35 1.51 9.21 -29.75
C ASP A 35 2.37 9.24 -28.46
N LYS A 36 3.50 8.54 -28.42
CA LYS A 36 4.44 8.51 -27.26
C LYS A 36 3.82 8.12 -25.90
N ILE A 37 2.72 7.37 -25.91
CA ILE A 37 2.02 6.97 -24.66
C ILE A 37 2.86 5.99 -23.83
N TYR A 38 3.57 5.08 -24.50
CA TYR A 38 4.36 4.03 -23.85
C TYR A 38 5.88 4.19 -24.07
N SER A 39 6.31 5.33 -24.61
CA SER A 39 7.70 5.57 -24.96
C SER A 39 8.16 6.98 -24.59
N ASP A 40 9.48 7.16 -24.56
CA ASP A 40 10.09 8.47 -24.60
C ASP A 40 9.95 9.14 -26.00
N THR A 41 10.56 10.30 -26.17
CA THR A 41 10.51 11.07 -27.42
C THR A 41 11.17 10.36 -28.60
N GLU A 42 12.10 9.44 -28.35
CA GLU A 42 12.81 8.63 -29.33
C GLU A 42 12.11 7.30 -29.63
N GLY A 43 10.96 7.06 -28.99
CA GLY A 43 10.18 5.84 -29.15
C GLY A 43 10.68 4.66 -28.31
N LYS A 44 11.65 4.86 -27.42
CA LYS A 44 12.11 3.81 -26.51
C LYS A 44 11.07 3.56 -25.44
N VAL A 45 10.71 2.29 -25.23
CA VAL A 45 9.73 1.89 -24.22
C VAL A 45 10.21 2.27 -22.82
N THR A 46 9.39 3.03 -22.08
CA THR A 46 9.70 3.50 -20.72
C THR A 46 9.53 2.41 -19.68
N ASN A 47 8.64 1.44 -19.94
CA ASN A 47 8.34 0.31 -19.08
C ASN A 47 8.80 -0.98 -19.76
N SER A 48 9.95 -1.52 -19.37
CA SER A 48 10.60 -2.64 -20.06
C SER A 48 10.71 -3.93 -19.24
N TYR A 49 10.19 -3.96 -18.02
CA TYR A 49 10.05 -5.22 -17.28
C TYR A 49 8.81 -5.99 -17.73
N GLN A 50 8.89 -7.31 -17.66
CA GLN A 50 7.83 -8.18 -18.16
C GLN A 50 6.45 -7.83 -17.60
N TYR A 51 6.31 -7.65 -16.29
CA TYR A 51 5.04 -7.31 -15.66
C TYR A 51 4.49 -5.93 -16.12
N GLN A 52 5.37 -4.97 -16.42
CA GLN A 52 4.99 -3.65 -16.91
C GLN A 52 4.48 -3.73 -18.35
N LEU A 53 5.15 -4.53 -19.20
CA LEU A 53 4.69 -4.80 -20.55
C LEU A 53 3.35 -5.53 -20.53
N GLU A 54 3.20 -6.51 -19.66
CA GLU A 54 1.93 -7.24 -19.50
C GLU A 54 0.76 -6.33 -19.12
N ASN A 55 1.01 -5.30 -18.30
CA ASN A 55 -0.03 -4.36 -17.86
C ASN A 55 -0.55 -3.43 -18.97
N ILE A 56 0.20 -3.22 -20.03
CA ILE A 56 -0.25 -2.39 -21.17
C ILE A 56 -0.94 -3.21 -22.27
N LEU A 57 -0.85 -4.55 -22.24
CA LEU A 57 -1.42 -5.42 -23.25
C LEU A 57 -2.91 -5.69 -22.98
N THR A 58 -3.75 -5.54 -24.00
CA THR A 58 -5.16 -5.95 -23.94
C THR A 58 -5.28 -7.47 -23.83
N ASN A 59 -4.53 -8.21 -24.65
CA ASN A 59 -4.40 -9.65 -24.55
C ASN A 59 -3.05 -10.04 -23.94
N LYS A 60 -3.07 -10.67 -22.76
CA LYS A 60 -1.86 -11.11 -22.06
C LYS A 60 -1.02 -12.14 -22.83
N GLU A 61 -1.63 -12.92 -23.72
CA GLU A 61 -0.92 -13.87 -24.57
C GLU A 61 0.05 -13.18 -25.54
N ASP A 62 -0.17 -11.91 -25.87
CA ASP A 62 0.70 -11.14 -26.74
C ASP A 62 2.07 -10.82 -26.11
N LEU A 63 2.22 -11.01 -24.80
CA LEU A 63 3.50 -10.86 -24.11
C LEU A 63 4.60 -11.73 -24.74
N ALA A 64 4.27 -12.96 -25.13
CA ALA A 64 5.23 -13.85 -25.79
C ALA A 64 5.76 -13.25 -27.12
N LYS A 65 4.91 -12.52 -27.88
CA LYS A 65 5.31 -11.84 -29.10
C LYS A 65 6.35 -10.73 -28.85
N LEU A 66 6.38 -10.16 -27.64
CA LEU A 66 7.35 -9.13 -27.26
C LEU A 66 8.63 -9.74 -26.68
N THR A 67 8.49 -10.75 -25.79
CA THR A 67 9.62 -11.34 -25.07
C THR A 67 10.48 -12.28 -25.91
N ASP A 68 9.91 -12.85 -26.98
CA ASP A 68 10.61 -13.78 -27.87
C ASP A 68 11.11 -13.11 -29.18
N LEU A 69 10.94 -11.78 -29.28
CA LEU A 69 11.34 -11.03 -30.44
C LEU A 69 12.88 -10.98 -30.57
N SER A 70 13.40 -11.33 -31.72
CA SER A 70 14.83 -11.21 -32.01
C SER A 70 15.23 -9.76 -32.20
N THR A 71 16.49 -9.42 -31.84
CA THR A 71 17.01 -8.05 -32.03
C THR A 71 16.81 -7.57 -33.46
N GLY A 72 16.29 -6.37 -33.63
CA GLY A 72 15.97 -5.73 -34.90
C GLY A 72 14.62 -6.15 -35.52
N SER A 73 13.97 -7.20 -35.00
CA SER A 73 12.67 -7.64 -35.49
C SER A 73 11.53 -6.73 -34.99
N VAL A 74 10.47 -6.66 -35.79
CA VAL A 74 9.28 -5.84 -35.54
C VAL A 74 8.08 -6.77 -35.39
N THR A 75 7.18 -6.46 -34.45
CA THR A 75 5.91 -7.20 -34.30
C THR A 75 4.93 -6.84 -35.42
N GLY A 76 3.89 -7.66 -35.58
CA GLY A 76 2.64 -7.18 -36.18
C GLY A 76 1.93 -6.20 -35.24
N LEU A 77 0.67 -5.90 -35.56
CA LEU A 77 -0.20 -5.11 -34.72
C LEU A 77 -0.45 -5.80 -33.35
N ILE A 78 -0.31 -5.05 -32.28
CA ILE A 78 -0.64 -5.47 -30.92
C ILE A 78 -1.64 -4.46 -30.32
N GLU A 79 -2.72 -4.96 -29.75
CA GLU A 79 -3.68 -4.13 -29.05
C GLU A 79 -3.18 -3.85 -27.63
N THR A 80 -3.07 -2.57 -27.29
CA THR A 80 -2.57 -2.08 -25.99
C THR A 80 -3.62 -1.19 -25.33
N ASN A 81 -4.19 -1.60 -24.19
CA ASN A 81 -5.26 -0.91 -23.47
C ASN A 81 -6.30 -0.29 -24.44
N SER A 82 -6.23 1.00 -24.71
CA SER A 82 -7.16 1.69 -25.63
C SER A 82 -6.51 2.12 -26.95
N THR A 83 -5.35 1.56 -27.30
CA THR A 83 -4.55 1.95 -28.46
C THR A 83 -4.01 0.73 -29.23
N TYR A 84 -3.29 0.99 -30.31
CA TYR A 84 -2.68 -0.02 -31.17
C TYR A 84 -1.18 0.25 -31.27
N SER A 85 -0.38 -0.77 -31.02
CA SER A 85 1.07 -0.63 -30.92
C SER A 85 1.81 -1.61 -31.82
N ILE A 86 2.98 -1.18 -32.31
CA ILE A 86 3.94 -1.98 -33.07
C ILE A 86 5.27 -1.88 -32.35
N PHE A 87 5.84 -3.01 -31.94
CA PHE A 87 7.10 -3.01 -31.18
C PHE A 87 8.27 -3.47 -32.01
N LYS A 88 9.46 -2.92 -31.75
CA LYS A 88 10.75 -3.35 -32.31
C LYS A 88 11.69 -3.73 -31.18
N ALA A 89 12.35 -4.87 -31.31
CA ALA A 89 13.38 -5.27 -30.35
C ALA A 89 14.70 -4.55 -30.62
N ASN A 90 15.17 -3.77 -29.64
CA ASN A 90 16.50 -3.15 -29.69
C ASN A 90 17.58 -4.12 -29.20
N SER A 91 17.21 -5.04 -28.31
CA SER A 91 18.05 -6.13 -27.78
C SER A 91 17.18 -7.32 -27.38
N THR A 92 17.78 -8.45 -27.11
CA THR A 92 17.08 -9.59 -26.49
C THR A 92 16.80 -9.31 -25.04
N LYS A 93 15.83 -10.04 -24.47
CA LYS A 93 15.55 -10.00 -23.01
C LYS A 93 16.80 -10.48 -22.24
N VAL A 94 17.03 -9.85 -21.11
CA VAL A 94 18.11 -10.19 -20.17
C VAL A 94 17.55 -10.41 -18.77
N ALA A 95 18.22 -11.21 -17.98
CA ALA A 95 17.90 -11.31 -16.55
C ALA A 95 18.20 -9.97 -15.86
N PRO A 96 17.37 -9.54 -14.89
CA PRO A 96 17.65 -8.33 -14.14
C PRO A 96 18.93 -8.48 -13.30
N ASP A 97 19.70 -7.41 -13.23
CA ASP A 97 20.85 -7.31 -12.34
C ASP A 97 20.36 -6.85 -10.95
N PHE A 98 20.23 -7.80 -10.02
CA PHE A 98 19.76 -7.52 -8.66
C PHE A 98 20.77 -6.74 -7.79
N ASP A 99 21.99 -6.48 -8.25
CA ASP A 99 22.94 -5.60 -7.57
C ASP A 99 22.71 -4.12 -7.96
N SER A 100 22.05 -3.87 -9.09
CA SER A 100 21.67 -2.54 -9.53
C SER A 100 20.61 -1.89 -8.63
N ASP A 101 20.82 -0.62 -8.25
CA ASP A 101 19.87 0.13 -7.42
C ASP A 101 18.53 0.40 -8.13
N ASP A 102 18.55 0.56 -9.45
CA ASP A 102 17.32 0.72 -10.26
C ASP A 102 16.47 -0.54 -10.23
N VAL A 103 17.11 -1.73 -10.32
CA VAL A 103 16.42 -3.02 -10.23
C VAL A 103 15.87 -3.22 -8.82
N LYS A 104 16.65 -2.95 -7.77
CA LYS A 104 16.20 -3.03 -6.37
C LYS A 104 15.00 -2.13 -6.12
N THR A 105 15.03 -0.91 -6.63
CA THR A 105 13.90 0.04 -6.52
C THR A 105 12.66 -0.51 -7.22
N THR A 106 12.82 -1.03 -8.44
CA THR A 106 11.72 -1.60 -9.22
C THR A 106 11.11 -2.82 -8.52
N VAL A 107 11.94 -3.74 -8.02
CA VAL A 107 11.48 -4.91 -7.25
C VAL A 107 10.77 -4.50 -5.98
N THR A 108 11.31 -3.52 -5.25
CA THR A 108 10.67 -2.99 -4.04
C THR A 108 9.29 -2.43 -4.32
N ASN A 109 9.15 -1.65 -5.40
CA ASN A 109 7.86 -1.09 -5.80
C ASN A 109 6.88 -2.18 -6.25
N TYR A 110 7.36 -3.19 -6.97
CA TYR A 110 6.55 -4.34 -7.36
C TYR A 110 6.02 -5.10 -6.13
N LEU A 111 6.91 -5.46 -5.20
CA LEU A 111 6.52 -6.17 -3.98
C LEU A 111 5.49 -5.36 -3.16
N LYS A 112 5.72 -4.06 -2.99
CA LYS A 112 4.77 -3.19 -2.26
C LYS A 112 3.41 -3.07 -2.94
N GLY A 113 3.38 -3.05 -4.26
CA GLY A 113 2.15 -2.83 -5.03
C GLY A 113 1.35 -4.10 -5.33
N TYR A 114 2.02 -5.24 -5.47
CA TYR A 114 1.38 -6.47 -5.96
C TYR A 114 1.56 -7.67 -5.04
N GLU A 115 2.57 -7.67 -4.16
CA GLU A 115 2.96 -8.84 -3.38
C GLU A 115 3.27 -8.45 -1.92
N SER A 116 2.46 -7.55 -1.33
CA SER A 116 2.68 -7.05 0.04
C SER A 116 2.73 -8.18 1.08
N THR A 117 1.99 -9.25 0.86
CA THR A 117 1.97 -10.45 1.72
C THR A 117 3.36 -11.07 1.86
N ILE A 118 4.19 -11.08 0.80
CA ILE A 118 5.57 -11.60 0.88
C ILE A 118 6.41 -10.76 1.86
N ILE A 119 6.20 -9.43 1.84
CA ILE A 119 6.89 -8.51 2.76
C ILE A 119 6.41 -8.76 4.19
N GLU A 120 5.09 -8.87 4.39
CA GLU A 120 4.48 -9.12 5.72
C GLU A 120 4.95 -10.46 6.30
N ASP A 121 4.93 -11.54 5.52
CA ASP A 121 5.39 -12.87 5.93
C ASP A 121 6.87 -12.84 6.33
N TYR A 122 7.72 -12.17 5.55
CA TYR A 122 9.13 -12.03 5.85
C TYR A 122 9.38 -11.33 7.19
N PHE A 123 8.72 -10.18 7.44
CA PHE A 123 8.89 -9.46 8.68
C PHE A 123 8.20 -10.15 9.87
N THR A 124 7.09 -10.85 9.65
CA THR A 124 6.45 -11.68 10.66
C THR A 124 7.34 -12.85 11.08
N ALA A 125 8.01 -13.50 10.13
CA ALA A 125 9.00 -14.55 10.44
C ALA A 125 10.18 -13.99 11.24
N LYS A 126 10.69 -12.82 10.89
CA LYS A 126 11.74 -12.12 11.65
C LYS A 126 11.28 -11.78 13.07
N ALA A 127 10.05 -11.26 13.22
CA ALA A 127 9.47 -10.94 14.53
C ALA A 127 9.32 -12.20 15.40
N ASN A 128 8.96 -13.35 14.83
CA ASN A 128 8.92 -14.62 15.57
C ASN A 128 10.32 -15.07 16.03
N SER A 129 11.36 -14.85 15.20
CA SER A 129 12.75 -15.13 15.61
C SER A 129 13.19 -14.20 16.75
N PHE A 130 12.86 -12.91 16.64
CA PHE A 130 13.09 -11.93 17.70
C PHE A 130 12.42 -12.34 19.02
N ILE A 131 11.15 -12.78 18.98
CA ILE A 131 10.42 -13.24 20.17
C ILE A 131 11.11 -14.43 20.83
N ALA A 132 11.63 -15.36 20.02
CA ALA A 132 12.38 -16.51 20.57
C ALA A 132 13.66 -16.05 21.27
N ASP A 133 14.40 -15.13 20.68
CA ASP A 133 15.62 -14.55 21.27
C ASP A 133 15.31 -13.74 22.53
N ALA A 134 14.26 -12.93 22.51
CA ALA A 134 13.80 -12.13 23.65
C ALA A 134 13.37 -13.01 24.84
N LYS A 135 12.72 -14.14 24.58
CA LYS A 135 12.39 -15.14 25.61
C LYS A 135 13.61 -15.88 26.16
N ALA A 136 14.65 -16.08 25.36
CA ALA A 136 15.87 -16.74 25.78
C ALA A 136 16.84 -15.81 26.56
N THR A 137 16.74 -14.51 26.33
CA THR A 137 17.59 -13.48 26.95
C THR A 137 16.76 -12.46 27.73
N ASN A 138 16.42 -11.36 27.09
CA ASN A 138 15.42 -10.36 27.50
C ASN A 138 15.09 -9.47 26.28
N PHE A 139 13.98 -8.76 26.35
CA PHE A 139 13.45 -7.95 25.25
C PHE A 139 14.46 -6.89 24.76
N LYS A 140 15.05 -6.14 25.68
CA LYS A 140 16.02 -5.08 25.36
C LYS A 140 17.26 -5.63 24.65
N SER A 141 17.84 -6.71 25.17
CA SER A 141 19.03 -7.35 24.54
C SER A 141 18.71 -7.91 23.16
N ALA A 142 17.51 -8.42 22.93
CA ALA A 142 17.08 -8.86 21.61
C ALA A 142 16.93 -7.68 20.64
N CYS A 143 16.38 -6.53 21.09
CA CYS A 143 16.34 -5.30 20.29
C CYS A 143 17.74 -4.85 19.88
N GLU A 144 18.68 -4.79 20.83
CA GLU A 144 20.08 -4.40 20.58
C GLU A 144 20.76 -5.34 19.58
N LYS A 145 20.56 -6.66 19.70
CA LYS A 145 21.11 -7.67 18.81
C LYS A 145 20.65 -7.50 17.37
N ASP A 146 19.36 -7.26 17.20
CA ASP A 146 18.73 -7.20 15.87
C ASP A 146 18.70 -5.77 15.29
N GLY A 147 19.22 -4.76 16.03
CA GLY A 147 19.18 -3.35 15.63
C GLY A 147 17.77 -2.79 15.52
N ILE A 148 16.85 -3.28 16.34
CA ILE A 148 15.45 -2.88 16.39
C ILE A 148 15.27 -1.80 17.45
N GLU A 149 14.50 -0.75 17.15
CA GLU A 149 14.16 0.28 18.11
C GLU A 149 13.28 -0.28 19.22
N ASN A 150 13.70 -0.07 20.48
CA ASN A 150 12.87 -0.35 21.66
C ASN A 150 12.12 0.91 22.04
N VAL A 151 10.83 0.98 21.70
CA VAL A 151 9.95 2.12 21.96
C VAL A 151 9.22 1.90 23.29
N GLU A 152 9.42 2.82 24.25
CA GLU A 152 8.69 2.79 25.51
C GLU A 152 7.33 3.46 25.35
N ILE A 153 6.26 2.74 25.70
CA ILE A 153 4.89 3.24 25.70
C ILE A 153 4.53 3.57 27.14
N ALA A 154 4.22 4.82 27.43
CA ALA A 154 3.72 5.20 28.75
C ALA A 154 2.41 4.49 29.07
N PRO A 155 2.11 4.17 30.33
CA PRO A 155 0.82 3.60 30.72
C PRO A 155 -0.35 4.43 30.20
N PHE A 156 -1.35 3.74 29.66
CA PHE A 156 -2.54 4.36 29.09
C PHE A 156 -3.79 3.55 29.45
N PRO A 157 -4.94 4.21 29.68
CA PRO A 157 -6.21 3.51 29.91
C PRO A 157 -6.78 2.97 28.59
N LEU A 158 -7.71 2.03 28.69
CA LEU A 158 -8.45 1.56 27.52
C LEU A 158 -9.37 2.67 27.02
N ASN A 159 -8.97 3.31 25.94
CA ASN A 159 -9.72 4.38 25.30
C ASN A 159 -9.70 4.17 23.78
N TYR A 160 -10.76 3.53 23.25
CA TYR A 160 -10.90 3.26 21.82
C TYR A 160 -11.29 4.54 21.08
N GLY A 161 -10.52 4.86 20.02
CA GLY A 161 -10.78 6.03 19.18
C GLY A 161 -10.39 7.36 19.82
N SER A 162 -9.57 7.35 20.88
CA SER A 162 -9.11 8.57 21.58
C SER A 162 -10.24 9.50 21.98
N VAL A 163 -11.32 8.92 22.54
CA VAL A 163 -12.47 9.70 23.01
C VAL A 163 -12.02 10.64 24.11
N ASN A 164 -12.48 11.89 24.08
CA ASN A 164 -12.07 12.98 24.98
C ASN A 164 -12.57 12.82 26.42
N ILE A 165 -12.48 11.61 26.99
CA ILE A 165 -12.82 11.31 28.38
C ILE A 165 -11.63 10.80 29.18
N ALA A 166 -10.61 10.31 28.51
CA ALA A 166 -9.39 9.79 29.13
C ALA A 166 -8.21 9.93 28.16
N LYS A 167 -7.00 9.83 28.70
CA LYS A 167 -5.80 9.67 27.85
C LYS A 167 -5.92 8.43 26.97
N SER A 168 -5.26 8.41 25.85
CA SER A 168 -5.12 7.26 24.96
C SER A 168 -3.66 6.88 24.78
N VAL A 169 -3.42 5.76 24.10
CA VAL A 169 -2.07 5.40 23.65
C VAL A 169 -1.50 6.51 22.75
N ASP A 170 -0.23 6.82 22.90
CA ASP A 170 0.45 7.79 22.04
C ASP A 170 0.68 7.23 20.64
N THR A 171 -0.17 7.64 19.71
CA THR A 171 -0.12 7.21 18.29
C THR A 171 0.99 7.88 17.48
N SER A 172 1.72 8.85 18.05
CA SER A 172 2.87 9.49 17.41
C SER A 172 4.15 8.66 17.49
N LEU A 173 4.18 7.67 18.38
CA LEU A 173 5.32 6.77 18.53
C LEU A 173 5.49 5.87 17.29
N THR A 174 6.74 5.51 17.00
CA THR A 174 7.09 4.64 15.86
C THR A 174 6.30 3.33 15.90
N GLY A 175 5.59 3.02 14.80
CA GLY A 175 4.79 1.81 14.65
C GLY A 175 3.41 1.84 15.31
N LEU A 176 3.04 2.90 16.03
CA LEU A 176 1.76 2.98 16.76
C LEU A 176 0.70 3.87 16.10
N SER A 177 0.93 4.34 14.87
CA SER A 177 -0.10 5.08 14.13
C SER A 177 -1.39 4.25 14.02
N GLY A 178 -2.50 4.80 14.52
CA GLY A 178 -3.82 4.13 14.56
C GLY A 178 -3.96 3.05 15.64
N ALA A 179 -3.04 2.95 16.60
CA ALA A 179 -3.11 1.98 17.70
C ALA A 179 -4.35 2.18 18.59
N ASP A 180 -4.80 3.42 18.73
CA ASP A 180 -5.98 3.83 19.50
C ASP A 180 -7.31 3.31 18.92
N THR A 181 -7.36 3.03 17.62
CA THR A 181 -8.53 2.45 16.93
C THR A 181 -8.32 0.99 16.50
N ASN A 182 -7.16 0.43 16.77
CA ASN A 182 -6.84 -0.95 16.42
C ASN A 182 -7.25 -1.91 17.54
N GLU A 183 -8.39 -2.60 17.36
CA GLU A 183 -8.89 -3.56 18.35
C GLU A 183 -7.88 -4.67 18.66
N ASN A 184 -7.14 -5.17 17.68
CA ASN A 184 -6.16 -6.24 17.90
C ASN A 184 -5.02 -5.76 18.80
N PHE A 185 -4.52 -4.55 18.55
CA PHE A 185 -3.50 -3.92 19.39
C PHE A 185 -3.99 -3.76 20.81
N LEU A 186 -5.15 -3.13 21.02
CA LEU A 186 -5.71 -2.88 22.36
C LEU A 186 -6.02 -4.19 23.09
N LYS A 187 -6.68 -5.15 22.43
CA LYS A 187 -6.93 -6.47 23.02
C LYS A 187 -5.65 -7.18 23.41
N THR A 188 -4.61 -7.10 22.59
CA THR A 188 -3.30 -7.69 22.89
C THR A 188 -2.67 -7.00 24.10
N ALA A 189 -2.56 -5.66 24.07
CA ALA A 189 -1.92 -4.90 25.15
C ALA A 189 -2.56 -5.16 26.52
N PHE A 190 -3.90 -5.17 26.58
CA PHE A 190 -4.64 -5.35 27.85
C PHE A 190 -4.83 -6.81 28.29
N ASN A 191 -4.53 -7.80 27.44
CA ASN A 191 -4.57 -9.21 27.83
C ASN A 191 -3.21 -9.82 28.17
N LEU A 192 -2.09 -9.12 27.86
CA LEU A 192 -0.75 -9.57 28.25
C LEU A 192 -0.61 -9.61 29.77
N LYS A 193 0.12 -10.59 30.26
CA LYS A 193 0.56 -10.66 31.66
C LYS A 193 1.90 -9.96 31.79
N LYS A 194 2.23 -9.55 33.01
CA LYS A 194 3.52 -8.92 33.32
C LYS A 194 4.69 -9.76 32.76
N GLU A 195 5.63 -9.10 32.08
CA GLU A 195 6.79 -9.67 31.39
C GLU A 195 6.43 -10.55 30.17
N GLU A 196 5.16 -10.71 29.85
CA GLU A 196 4.75 -11.47 28.65
C GLU A 196 5.04 -10.70 27.38
N ILE A 197 5.44 -11.42 26.33
CA ILE A 197 5.71 -10.89 24.99
C ILE A 197 4.59 -11.36 24.07
N SER A 198 4.01 -10.43 23.32
CA SER A 198 2.91 -10.72 22.38
C SER A 198 3.38 -11.57 21.20
N ALA A 199 2.41 -12.12 20.46
CA ALA A 199 2.62 -12.52 19.07
C ALA A 199 2.88 -11.27 18.19
N PRO A 200 3.49 -11.44 17.00
CA PRO A 200 3.64 -10.34 16.04
C PRO A 200 2.28 -9.82 15.59
N MET A 201 2.16 -8.51 15.41
CA MET A 201 0.97 -7.85 14.85
C MET A 201 1.38 -6.97 13.69
N VAL A 202 0.70 -7.13 12.55
CA VAL A 202 0.87 -6.20 11.42
C VAL A 202 0.04 -4.94 11.69
N MET A 203 0.70 -3.80 11.72
CA MET A 203 0.08 -2.49 11.91
C MET A 203 0.61 -1.53 10.84
N ASN A 204 -0.23 -1.19 9.86
CA ASN A 204 0.17 -0.37 8.72
C ASN A 204 1.44 -0.93 8.03
N ASN A 205 2.55 -0.20 8.10
CA ASN A 205 3.84 -0.57 7.50
C ASN A 205 4.82 -1.21 8.49
N TYR A 206 4.34 -1.66 9.65
CA TYR A 206 5.16 -2.21 10.72
C TYR A 206 4.67 -3.59 11.14
N VAL A 207 5.60 -4.42 11.61
CA VAL A 207 5.28 -5.59 12.42
C VAL A 207 5.68 -5.25 13.85
N VAL A 208 4.69 -5.19 14.73
CA VAL A 208 4.83 -4.75 16.12
C VAL A 208 4.81 -5.96 17.05
N VAL A 209 5.70 -5.97 18.03
CA VAL A 209 5.73 -6.93 19.14
C VAL A 209 5.72 -6.13 20.44
N LEU A 210 4.81 -6.47 21.34
CA LEU A 210 4.67 -5.80 22.65
C LEU A 210 5.28 -6.64 23.76
N GLN A 211 5.85 -5.97 24.76
CA GLN A 211 6.11 -6.57 26.07
C GLN A 211 5.42 -5.74 27.13
N TYR A 212 4.68 -6.41 28.01
CA TYR A 212 4.09 -5.77 29.18
C TYR A 212 5.13 -5.61 30.30
N THR A 213 5.44 -4.37 30.66
CA THR A 213 6.47 -4.05 31.67
C THR A 213 5.89 -3.57 32.98
N THR A 214 4.95 -2.63 32.93
CA THR A 214 4.40 -1.96 34.12
C THR A 214 2.89 -1.77 34.02
N GLU A 215 2.22 -1.70 35.16
CA GLU A 215 0.81 -1.35 35.33
C GLU A 215 0.70 -0.21 36.33
N GLU A 216 -0.12 0.76 35.98
CA GLU A 216 -0.47 1.85 36.88
C GLU A 216 -1.99 1.84 37.11
N ILE A 217 -2.40 2.20 38.34
CA ILE A 217 -3.81 2.37 38.65
C ILE A 217 -4.22 3.76 38.13
N ALA A 218 -5.25 3.80 37.30
CA ALA A 218 -5.77 5.07 36.79
C ALA A 218 -6.23 5.96 37.95
N THR A 219 -5.89 7.23 37.90
CA THR A 219 -6.24 8.26 38.87
C THR A 219 -7.20 9.28 38.26
N ALA A 220 -7.73 10.19 39.05
CA ALA A 220 -8.56 11.28 38.54
C ALA A 220 -7.82 12.17 37.52
N ASP A 221 -6.49 12.27 37.63
CA ASP A 221 -5.65 13.06 36.70
C ASP A 221 -5.51 12.42 35.30
N ASP A 222 -5.85 11.14 35.15
CA ASP A 222 -5.88 10.44 33.88
C ASP A 222 -7.17 10.66 33.09
N LEU A 223 -8.18 11.21 33.75
CA LEU A 223 -9.42 11.64 33.12
C LEU A 223 -9.27 13.07 32.56
N MET A 224 -9.98 13.36 31.49
CA MET A 224 -10.13 14.74 31.02
C MET A 224 -10.91 15.55 32.05
N ASP A 225 -10.80 16.89 32.00
CA ASP A 225 -11.49 17.74 32.95
C ASP A 225 -13.03 17.53 32.91
N ALA A 226 -13.70 17.93 33.99
CA ALA A 226 -15.16 17.73 34.15
C ALA A 226 -15.99 18.43 33.06
N SER A 227 -15.47 19.47 32.41
CA SER A 227 -16.16 20.16 31.33
C SER A 227 -16.24 19.30 30.06
N SER A 228 -15.16 18.56 29.75
CA SER A 228 -15.12 17.62 28.63
C SER A 228 -16.03 16.42 28.86
N LEU A 229 -16.09 15.89 30.11
CA LEU A 229 -16.99 14.82 30.49
C LEU A 229 -18.46 15.25 30.38
N SER A 230 -18.78 16.47 30.84
CA SER A 230 -20.13 17.03 30.78
C SER A 230 -20.60 17.20 29.31
N ALA A 231 -19.72 17.71 28.43
CA ALA A 231 -20.03 17.85 27.03
C ALA A 231 -20.26 16.49 26.32
N TYR A 232 -19.46 15.48 26.68
CA TYR A 232 -19.63 14.11 26.17
C TYR A 232 -20.95 13.49 26.62
N ASP A 233 -21.31 13.65 27.89
CA ASP A 233 -22.57 13.14 28.45
C ASP A 233 -23.78 13.83 27.81
N GLU A 234 -23.71 15.15 27.58
CA GLU A 234 -24.76 15.92 26.91
C GLU A 234 -24.95 15.47 25.47
N ASP A 235 -23.85 15.30 24.71
CA ASP A 235 -23.91 14.85 23.30
C ASP A 235 -24.43 13.40 23.21
N SER A 236 -24.00 12.54 24.12
CA SER A 236 -24.47 11.16 24.20
C SER A 236 -25.95 11.08 24.55
N ALA A 237 -26.41 11.90 25.48
CA ALA A 237 -27.84 12.00 25.85
C ALA A 237 -28.69 12.54 24.69
N ASN A 238 -28.22 13.58 24.02
CA ASN A 238 -28.87 14.14 22.84
C ASN A 238 -28.98 13.10 21.71
N THR A 239 -27.87 12.39 21.42
CA THR A 239 -27.84 11.32 20.42
C THR A 239 -28.82 10.20 20.76
N PHE A 240 -28.89 9.78 22.02
CA PHE A 240 -29.82 8.76 22.50
C PHE A 240 -31.27 9.21 22.32
N VAL A 241 -31.58 10.46 22.70
CA VAL A 241 -32.93 11.02 22.55
C VAL A 241 -33.33 11.15 21.10
N MET A 242 -32.44 11.69 20.24
CA MET A 242 -32.71 11.90 18.82
C MET A 242 -32.87 10.59 18.03
N ASN A 243 -32.23 9.52 18.44
CA ASN A 243 -32.37 8.18 17.84
C ASN A 243 -33.44 7.31 18.51
N SER A 244 -34.19 7.84 19.46
CA SER A 244 -35.23 7.08 20.16
C SER A 244 -36.48 6.90 19.28
N ASP A 245 -36.95 5.67 19.19
CA ASP A 245 -38.24 5.35 18.52
C ASP A 245 -39.47 6.03 19.17
N LYS A 246 -39.28 6.67 20.33
CA LYS A 246 -40.31 7.40 21.07
C LYS A 246 -40.31 8.90 20.76
N LEU A 247 -39.35 9.38 19.98
CA LEU A 247 -39.27 10.78 19.60
C LEU A 247 -40.21 11.03 18.39
N GLU A 248 -41.25 11.76 18.60
CA GLU A 248 -42.12 12.27 17.53
C GLU A 248 -41.73 13.71 17.17
N ASN A 249 -41.27 13.91 15.94
CA ASN A 249 -40.90 15.22 15.44
C ASN A 249 -42.05 15.84 14.68
N ASN A 250 -42.87 16.62 15.38
CA ASN A 250 -44.02 17.32 14.82
C ASN A 250 -43.70 18.76 14.36
N PHE A 251 -42.42 19.10 14.18
CA PHE A 251 -41.99 20.46 13.84
C PHE A 251 -42.67 21.00 12.58
N ILE A 252 -42.78 20.20 11.55
CA ILE A 252 -43.41 20.61 10.28
C ILE A 252 -44.93 20.87 10.47
N ASP A 253 -45.60 20.00 11.20
CA ASP A 253 -47.06 20.17 11.46
C ASP A 253 -47.34 21.40 12.28
N VAL A 254 -46.52 21.69 13.26
CA VAL A 254 -46.66 22.91 14.09
C VAL A 254 -46.31 24.17 13.30
N TYR A 255 -45.28 24.13 12.45
CA TYR A 255 -44.83 25.30 11.69
C TYR A 255 -45.81 25.71 10.58
N PHE A 256 -46.45 24.76 9.91
CA PHE A 256 -47.37 25.05 8.80
C PHE A 256 -48.84 25.16 9.20
N ASN A 257 -49.23 24.84 10.44
CA ASN A 257 -50.62 24.91 10.92
C ASN A 257 -50.84 26.07 11.89
N HIS A 258 -49.88 26.96 12.03
CA HIS A 258 -49.97 28.26 12.72
C HIS A 258 -49.62 29.37 11.70
#